data_d0ed377cf24443e23672092ff85a66bf
#
_entry.id   d0ed377cf24443e23672092ff85a66bf
#
_cell.length_a   1.000
_cell.length_b   1.000
_cell.length_c   1.000
_cell.angle_alpha   90.00
_cell.angle_beta   90.00
_cell.angle_gamma   90.00
#
_symmetry.space_group_name_H-M   'P 1'
#
loop_
_entity.id
_entity.type
_entity.pdbx_description
1 polymer ?
#
loop_
_entity_poly.entity_id
_entity_poly.type
_entity_poly.pdbx_seq_one_letter_code
_entity_poly.pdbx_strand_id
1 'polypeptide(L)'
;KEGYTETSVQHTLHPAASAQESLGGRNMTSVKDCGTLLEKIYKGECVSKEASEEMLNLLSNQENTWKIPKGLPDGIKSANKTGETDQDQHDIAIVYGEKTTYILCVMSENCPESTAVTNIQNISKIVYNYLNL
;
A
#
# COMPACT_ATOMS: atom_id res chain seq x y z
N LYS A 1 -8.73 -11.41 -16.61
CA LYS A 1 -7.38 -11.12 -16.10
C LYS A 1 -7.20 -9.61 -16.10
N GLU A 2 -7.06 -9.02 -14.93
CA GLU A 2 -7.07 -7.56 -14.70
C GLU A 2 -5.75 -6.85 -15.08
N GLY A 3 -4.80 -7.57 -15.68
CA GLY A 3 -3.50 -7.01 -16.09
C GLY A 3 -2.44 -6.95 -14.99
N TYR A 4 -2.72 -7.49 -13.80
CA TYR A 4 -1.72 -7.64 -12.73
C TYR A 4 -0.82 -8.84 -13.07
N THR A 5 0.44 -8.57 -13.41
CA THR A 5 1.37 -9.60 -13.90
C THR A 5 2.26 -10.19 -12.82
N GLU A 6 2.38 -9.49 -11.70
CA GLU A 6 3.26 -9.84 -10.58
C GLU A 6 2.46 -10.19 -9.32
N THR A 7 1.12 -10.19 -9.40
CA THR A 7 0.24 -10.54 -8.30
C THR A 7 -0.33 -11.94 -8.48
N SER A 8 -0.16 -12.78 -7.47
CA SER A 8 -0.78 -14.10 -7.39
C SER A 8 -1.38 -14.33 -6.01
N VAL A 9 -2.66 -14.65 -5.98
CA VAL A 9 -3.39 -15.03 -4.77
C VAL A 9 -3.59 -16.54 -4.80
N GLN A 10 -2.85 -17.27 -3.99
CA GLN A 10 -2.85 -18.73 -3.93
C GLN A 10 -3.82 -19.25 -2.87
N HIS A 11 -4.03 -18.49 -1.80
CA HIS A 11 -4.84 -18.92 -0.67
C HIS A 11 -5.40 -17.72 0.11
N THR A 12 -6.36 -17.98 0.99
CA THR A 12 -6.84 -17.01 1.97
C THR A 12 -5.73 -16.62 2.96
N LEU A 13 -5.91 -15.52 3.68
CA LEU A 13 -4.94 -15.09 4.70
C LEU A 13 -4.79 -16.13 5.81
N HIS A 14 -3.57 -16.22 6.32
CA HIS A 14 -3.20 -17.03 7.49
C HIS A 14 -3.47 -18.55 7.39
N PRO A 15 -3.18 -19.22 6.26
CA PRO A 15 -3.11 -20.67 6.31
C PRO A 15 -1.94 -21.10 7.21
N ALA A 16 -2.05 -22.27 7.84
CA ALA A 16 -0.90 -22.85 8.54
C ALA A 16 0.32 -22.94 7.61
N ALA A 17 1.50 -22.64 8.10
CA ALA A 17 2.73 -22.64 7.29
C ALA A 17 2.93 -23.96 6.52
N SER A 18 2.58 -25.10 7.15
CA SER A 18 2.59 -26.43 6.53
C SER A 18 1.61 -26.60 5.36
N ALA A 19 0.61 -25.75 5.25
CA ALA A 19 -0.38 -25.81 4.16
C ALA A 19 -0.04 -24.87 2.99
N GLN A 20 0.86 -23.90 3.17
CA GLN A 20 1.18 -22.91 2.12
C GLN A 20 1.75 -23.56 0.87
N GLU A 21 2.64 -24.52 1.01
CA GLU A 21 3.27 -25.20 -0.11
C GLU A 21 2.24 -26.03 -0.91
N SER A 22 1.34 -26.73 -0.23
CA SER A 22 0.25 -27.50 -0.87
C SER A 22 -0.82 -26.61 -1.51
N LEU A 23 -0.90 -25.32 -1.12
CA LEU A 23 -1.82 -24.32 -1.64
C LEU A 23 -1.21 -23.45 -2.75
N GLY A 24 -0.03 -23.82 -3.28
CA GLY A 24 0.61 -23.11 -4.39
C GLY A 24 1.66 -22.08 -3.98
N GLY A 25 2.09 -22.09 -2.72
CA GLY A 25 3.11 -21.19 -2.21
C GLY A 25 2.54 -19.90 -1.62
N ARG A 26 3.39 -18.88 -1.50
CA ARG A 26 3.02 -17.57 -0.92
C ARG A 26 2.16 -16.74 -1.87
N ASN A 27 1.25 -15.96 -1.32
CA ASN A 27 0.64 -14.85 -2.05
C ASN A 27 1.73 -13.82 -2.36
N MET A 28 1.76 -13.35 -3.60
CA MET A 28 2.77 -12.41 -4.10
C MET A 28 2.10 -11.18 -4.71
N THR A 29 2.76 -10.04 -4.61
CA THR A 29 2.39 -8.80 -5.31
C THR A 29 3.63 -7.94 -5.54
N SER A 30 3.45 -6.80 -6.21
CA SER A 30 4.50 -5.82 -6.45
C SER A 30 4.00 -4.40 -6.20
N VAL A 31 4.94 -3.46 -6.05
CA VAL A 31 4.63 -2.03 -5.95
C VAL A 31 3.88 -1.52 -7.18
N LYS A 32 4.21 -2.06 -8.37
CA LYS A 32 3.54 -1.71 -9.63
C LYS A 32 2.09 -2.15 -9.65
N ASP A 33 1.82 -3.40 -9.33
CA ASP A 33 0.46 -3.94 -9.33
C ASP A 33 -0.41 -3.27 -8.25
N CYS A 34 0.15 -3.05 -7.06
CA CYS A 34 -0.53 -2.31 -6.00
C CYS A 34 -0.82 -0.84 -6.41
N GLY A 35 0.14 -0.17 -7.03
CA GLY A 35 -0.06 1.19 -7.54
C GLY A 35 -1.14 1.26 -8.61
N THR A 36 -1.17 0.31 -9.53
CA THR A 36 -2.23 0.19 -10.56
C THR A 36 -3.61 -0.03 -9.92
N LEU A 37 -3.69 -0.85 -8.87
CA LEU A 37 -4.94 -1.07 -8.14
C LEU A 37 -5.42 0.21 -7.46
N LEU A 38 -4.54 0.92 -6.76
CA LEU A 38 -4.87 2.19 -6.10
C LEU A 38 -5.31 3.25 -7.12
N GLU A 39 -4.68 3.30 -8.29
CA GLU A 39 -5.08 4.21 -9.37
C GLU A 39 -6.48 3.91 -9.87
N LYS A 40 -6.83 2.63 -10.10
CA LYS A 40 -8.20 2.23 -10.48
C LYS A 40 -9.22 2.59 -9.41
N ILE A 41 -8.90 2.36 -8.14
CA ILE A 41 -9.77 2.76 -7.02
C ILE A 41 -9.98 4.28 -7.01
N TYR A 42 -8.91 5.05 -7.12
CA TYR A 42 -8.96 6.52 -7.14
C TYR A 42 -9.80 7.07 -8.30
N LYS A 43 -9.71 6.43 -9.48
CA LYS A 43 -10.47 6.82 -10.69
C LYS A 43 -11.92 6.33 -10.69
N GLY A 44 -12.34 5.52 -9.73
CA GLY A 44 -13.68 4.92 -9.71
C GLY A 44 -13.85 3.77 -10.70
N GLU A 45 -12.77 3.12 -11.11
CA GLU A 45 -12.73 2.10 -12.15
C GLU A 45 -12.52 0.66 -11.59
N CYS A 46 -12.44 0.51 -10.27
CA CYS A 46 -12.27 -0.80 -9.64
C CYS A 46 -13.63 -1.44 -9.37
N VAL A 47 -14.00 -2.45 -10.16
CA VAL A 47 -15.29 -3.16 -10.13
C VAL A 47 -16.45 -2.27 -10.59
N SER A 48 -16.78 -1.24 -9.81
CA SER A 48 -17.76 -0.20 -10.13
C SER A 48 -17.33 1.12 -9.44
N LYS A 49 -18.01 2.21 -9.78
CA LYS A 49 -17.78 3.49 -9.13
C LYS A 49 -18.10 3.43 -7.64
N GLU A 50 -19.24 2.85 -7.29
CA GLU A 50 -19.72 2.71 -5.91
C GLU A 50 -18.75 1.83 -5.09
N ALA A 51 -18.30 0.70 -5.65
CA ALA A 51 -17.33 -0.18 -5.01
C ALA A 51 -15.98 0.55 -4.80
N SER A 52 -15.53 1.33 -5.78
CA SER A 52 -14.30 2.13 -5.65
C SER A 52 -14.41 3.21 -4.58
N GLU A 53 -15.55 3.89 -4.47
CA GLU A 53 -15.82 4.89 -3.42
C GLU A 53 -15.81 4.23 -2.03
N GLU A 54 -16.39 3.05 -1.88
CA GLU A 54 -16.37 2.29 -0.63
C GLU A 54 -14.95 1.85 -0.25
N MET A 55 -14.19 1.30 -1.21
CA MET A 55 -12.78 0.95 -1.01
C MET A 55 -11.95 2.17 -0.60
N LEU A 56 -12.14 3.30 -1.26
CA LEU A 56 -11.43 4.53 -0.96
C LEU A 56 -11.78 5.06 0.45
N ASN A 57 -13.03 4.95 0.85
CA ASN A 57 -13.47 5.28 2.21
C ASN A 57 -12.78 4.40 3.26
N LEU A 58 -12.73 3.08 3.04
CA LEU A 58 -12.03 2.15 3.93
C LEU A 58 -10.54 2.48 4.05
N LEU A 59 -9.87 2.76 2.92
CA LEU A 59 -8.45 3.14 2.89
C LEU A 59 -8.18 4.49 3.58
N SER A 60 -9.11 5.42 3.50
CA SER A 60 -9.02 6.76 4.12
C SER A 60 -9.24 6.73 5.63
N ASN A 61 -9.88 5.70 6.15
CA ASN A 61 -10.15 5.51 7.58
C ASN A 61 -9.25 4.46 8.25
N GLN A 62 -8.04 4.28 7.72
CA GLN A 62 -7.06 3.36 8.31
C GLN A 62 -6.60 3.83 9.68
N GLU A 63 -6.52 2.87 10.61
CA GLU A 63 -5.94 3.09 11.95
C GLU A 63 -4.41 3.03 11.94
N ASN A 64 -3.82 2.25 11.00
CA ASN A 64 -2.38 2.08 10.85
C ASN A 64 -1.78 3.24 10.04
N THR A 65 -1.43 4.32 10.73
CA THR A 65 -0.93 5.57 10.12
C THR A 65 0.56 5.85 10.40
N TRP A 66 1.28 4.88 10.91
CA TRP A 66 2.64 5.05 11.42
C TRP A 66 3.78 4.88 10.38
N LYS A 67 3.45 4.62 9.12
CA LYS A 67 4.41 4.50 8.00
C LYS A 67 4.32 5.72 7.05
N ILE A 68 3.76 5.58 5.84
CA ILE A 68 3.64 6.69 4.88
C ILE A 68 2.95 7.91 5.49
N PRO A 69 1.77 7.78 6.15
CA PRO A 69 1.11 8.95 6.72
C PRO A 69 1.96 9.70 7.75
N LYS A 70 2.77 8.99 8.55
CA LYS A 70 3.65 9.59 9.56
C LYS A 70 4.78 10.44 8.96
N GLY A 71 5.16 10.21 7.72
CA GLY A 71 6.15 11.00 6.98
C GLY A 71 5.58 12.28 6.34
N LEU A 72 4.25 12.45 6.34
CA LEU A 72 3.58 13.61 5.77
C LEU A 72 3.49 14.78 6.76
N PRO A 73 3.38 16.03 6.30
CA PRO A 73 3.06 17.16 7.15
C PRO A 73 1.70 17.01 7.82
N ASP A 74 1.53 17.66 8.98
CA ASP A 74 0.27 17.67 9.70
C ASP A 74 -0.89 18.20 8.84
N GLY A 75 -2.01 17.50 8.89
CA GLY A 75 -3.21 17.86 8.15
C GLY A 75 -3.30 17.30 6.72
N ILE A 76 -2.22 16.74 6.18
CA ILE A 76 -2.26 16.08 4.87
C ILE A 76 -2.97 14.73 5.00
N LYS A 77 -4.01 14.56 4.18
CA LYS A 77 -4.81 13.33 4.14
C LYS A 77 -4.16 12.28 3.25
N SER A 78 -4.36 11.03 3.61
CA SER A 78 -3.99 9.88 2.80
C SER A 78 -4.98 8.74 2.95
N ALA A 79 -5.02 7.89 1.94
CA ALA A 79 -5.76 6.63 1.95
C ALA A 79 -4.71 5.52 1.80
N ASN A 80 -4.48 4.70 2.83
CA ASN A 80 -3.37 3.76 2.83
C ASN A 80 -3.75 2.34 3.27
N LYS A 81 -2.88 1.38 2.94
CA LYS A 81 -2.92 0.01 3.45
C LYS A 81 -1.52 -0.47 3.75
N THR A 82 -1.30 -0.83 5.00
CA THR A 82 -0.04 -1.45 5.44
C THR A 82 -0.04 -2.97 5.22
N GLY A 83 1.15 -3.55 5.15
CA GLY A 83 1.39 -4.98 5.20
C GLY A 83 2.65 -5.26 6.01
N GLU A 84 2.61 -6.25 6.87
CA GLU A 84 3.71 -6.63 7.77
C GLU A 84 3.87 -8.15 7.82
N THR A 85 5.13 -8.57 7.87
CA THR A 85 5.56 -9.89 8.34
C THR A 85 6.71 -9.69 9.34
N ASP A 86 7.26 -10.77 9.86
CA ASP A 86 8.40 -10.69 10.78
C ASP A 86 9.64 -10.03 10.14
N GLN A 87 9.74 -10.02 8.81
CA GLN A 87 10.91 -9.52 8.06
C GLN A 87 10.59 -8.47 7.01
N ASP A 88 9.30 -8.20 6.77
CA ASP A 88 8.86 -7.31 5.69
C ASP A 88 7.96 -6.21 6.23
N GLN A 89 8.15 -5.01 5.72
CA GLN A 89 7.33 -3.86 6.07
C GLN A 89 6.90 -3.15 4.79
N HIS A 90 5.59 -3.02 4.60
CA HIS A 90 5.02 -2.41 3.41
C HIS A 90 4.04 -1.31 3.77
N ASP A 91 3.91 -0.32 2.92
CA ASP A 91 2.79 0.62 2.92
C ASP A 91 2.55 1.13 1.49
N ILE A 92 1.29 1.21 1.12
CA ILE A 92 0.83 1.78 -0.15
C ILE A 92 -0.22 2.83 0.14
N ALA A 93 -0.14 3.98 -0.52
CA ALA A 93 -1.01 5.11 -0.21
C ALA A 93 -1.36 5.95 -1.44
N ILE A 94 -2.58 6.49 -1.42
CA ILE A 94 -2.95 7.69 -2.17
C ILE A 94 -2.75 8.86 -1.22
N VAL A 95 -1.93 9.82 -1.59
CA VAL A 95 -1.63 11.02 -0.79
C VAL A 95 -2.26 12.24 -1.45
N TYR A 96 -3.08 12.96 -0.69
CA TYR A 96 -3.75 14.18 -1.15
C TYR A 96 -2.91 15.40 -0.77
N GLY A 97 -1.82 15.63 -1.52
CA GLY A 97 -0.94 16.77 -1.29
C GLY A 97 -1.57 18.10 -1.71
N GLU A 98 -1.01 19.21 -1.25
CA GLU A 98 -1.54 20.54 -1.50
C GLU A 98 -1.50 20.96 -2.97
N LYS A 99 -0.43 20.61 -3.69
CA LYS A 99 -0.27 20.90 -5.12
C LYS A 99 -0.61 19.70 -6.01
N THR A 100 -0.43 18.49 -5.50
CA THR A 100 -0.60 17.28 -6.30
C THR A 100 -1.08 16.10 -5.46
N THR A 101 -2.05 15.34 -5.99
CA THR A 101 -2.41 14.02 -5.49
C THR A 101 -1.53 12.98 -6.19
N TYR A 102 -0.96 12.05 -5.44
CA TYR A 102 -0.08 11.01 -5.99
C TYR A 102 -0.25 9.67 -5.27
N ILE A 103 0.24 8.62 -5.90
CA ILE A 103 0.31 7.28 -5.32
C ILE A 103 1.75 6.98 -4.94
N LEU A 104 1.96 6.53 -3.71
CA LEU A 104 3.24 6.07 -3.20
C LEU A 104 3.10 4.63 -2.71
N CYS A 105 3.91 3.72 -3.25
CA CYS A 105 4.00 2.34 -2.82
C CYS A 105 5.43 2.04 -2.40
N VAL A 106 5.63 1.63 -1.15
CA VAL A 106 6.95 1.26 -0.62
C VAL A 106 6.86 -0.12 -0.02
N MET A 107 7.74 -1.00 -0.46
CA MET A 107 7.87 -2.36 0.05
C MET A 107 9.31 -2.62 0.45
N SER A 108 9.52 -3.32 1.55
CA SER A 108 10.83 -3.80 1.99
C SER A 108 10.81 -5.29 2.19
N GLU A 109 11.95 -5.92 2.06
CA GLU A 109 12.16 -7.35 2.26
C GLU A 109 13.46 -7.56 3.06
N ASN A 110 13.43 -8.52 4.00
CA ASN A 110 14.59 -8.89 4.81
C ASN A 110 15.23 -7.68 5.54
N CYS A 111 14.42 -6.79 6.07
CA CYS A 111 14.88 -5.58 6.73
C CYS A 111 14.32 -5.50 8.16
N PRO A 112 15.14 -5.14 9.17
CA PRO A 112 14.63 -4.92 10.53
C PRO A 112 13.48 -3.89 10.52
N GLU A 113 12.42 -4.20 11.26
CA GLU A 113 11.19 -3.39 11.29
C GLU A 113 11.46 -1.90 11.51
N SER A 114 12.22 -1.57 12.54
CA SER A 114 12.50 -0.16 12.89
C SER A 114 13.22 0.59 11.77
N THR A 115 14.13 -0.07 11.06
CA THR A 115 14.85 0.49 9.92
C THR A 115 13.91 0.68 8.74
N ALA A 116 13.12 -0.34 8.39
CA ALA A 116 12.18 -0.28 7.28
C ALA A 116 11.13 0.80 7.49
N VAL A 117 10.55 0.88 8.68
CA VAL A 117 9.56 1.91 9.04
C VAL A 117 10.14 3.31 8.93
N THR A 118 11.33 3.54 9.51
CA THR A 118 12.02 4.83 9.42
C THR A 118 12.29 5.22 7.96
N ASN A 119 12.71 4.27 7.14
CA ASN A 119 12.95 4.50 5.71
C ASN A 119 11.66 4.85 4.96
N ILE A 120 10.55 4.14 5.23
CA ILE A 120 9.24 4.45 4.62
C ILE A 120 8.80 5.87 4.97
N GLN A 121 8.92 6.28 6.24
CA GLN A 121 8.60 7.65 6.67
C GLN A 121 9.48 8.70 5.97
N ASN A 122 10.78 8.45 5.88
CA ASN A 122 11.71 9.36 5.20
C ASN A 122 11.43 9.47 3.70
N ILE A 123 11.17 8.36 3.02
CA ILE A 123 10.77 8.33 1.61
C ILE A 123 9.50 9.15 1.42
N SER A 124 8.48 8.93 2.26
CA SER A 124 7.23 9.67 2.22
C SER A 124 7.46 11.18 2.33
N LYS A 125 8.25 11.62 3.29
CA LYS A 125 8.62 13.03 3.49
C LYS A 125 9.35 13.63 2.29
N ILE A 126 10.32 12.90 1.74
CA ILE A 126 11.13 13.37 0.60
C ILE A 126 10.22 13.52 -0.64
N VAL A 127 9.41 12.52 -0.93
CA VAL A 127 8.50 12.53 -2.09
C VAL A 127 7.46 13.64 -1.96
N TYR A 128 6.86 13.80 -0.77
CA TYR A 128 5.93 14.88 -0.50
C TYR A 128 6.56 16.24 -0.77
N ASN A 129 7.71 16.49 -0.18
CA ASN A 129 8.41 17.77 -0.37
C ASN A 129 8.75 18.03 -1.83
N TYR A 130 9.21 17.02 -2.56
CA TYR A 130 9.54 17.18 -3.99
C TYR A 130 8.33 17.54 -4.84
N LEU A 131 7.18 16.90 -4.59
CA LEU A 131 5.97 17.08 -5.39
C LEU A 131 5.12 18.30 -4.98
N ASN A 132 5.32 18.82 -3.76
CA ASN A 132 4.50 19.89 -3.18
C ASN A 132 5.29 21.16 -2.80
N LEU A 133 6.52 21.28 -3.29
CA LEU A 133 7.34 22.51 -3.16
C LEU A 133 6.80 23.68 -3.99
#